data_2ceb21ed9e2d983af2b7c6ba3bc1fc48
#
_entry.id   2ceb21ed9e2d983af2b7c6ba3bc1fc48
#
_cell.length_a   1.000
_cell.length_b   1.000
_cell.length_c   1.000
_cell.angle_alpha   90.00
_cell.angle_beta   90.00
_cell.angle_gamma   90.00
#
_symmetry.space_group_name_H-M   'P 1'
#
loop_
_entity.id
_entity.type
_entity.pdbx_description
1 polymer ?
#
loop_
_entity_poly.entity_id
_entity_poly.type
_entity_poly.pdbx_seq_one_letter_code
_entity_poly.pdbx_strand_id
1 'polypeptide(L)'
;QRKMCIRDRSYVAIGARSVEDQQHRLTASGVGIPVGMKNPTGGDLSVMMNSITAAQGQHVFLYRGWEVQSLGNPYAHALLRGYVDKHGKTYSNYHYEDLNELFELYQEHELKNPGVIIDTNHANSGKHYLEQIRIAKEVLHSCRLSKDIKGLVKGLMIESYIEDGNQPIGGGCYGKSITDPCLGWEKSERLIYEIADLL
;
A
#
# COMPACT_ATOMS: atom_id res chain seq x y z
N GLN A 1 -6.00 -11.54 -20.02
CA GLN A 1 -6.41 -11.51 -18.60
C GLN A 1 -7.92 -11.42 -18.54
N ARG A 2 -8.57 -12.45 -18.02
CA ARG A 2 -9.98 -12.35 -17.66
C ARG A 2 -10.14 -11.23 -16.66
N LYS A 3 -11.01 -10.25 -16.97
CA LYS A 3 -11.45 -9.26 -16.02
C LYS A 3 -12.11 -9.99 -14.85
N MET A 4 -11.39 -10.14 -13.76
CA MET A 4 -12.04 -10.52 -12.52
C MET A 4 -13.00 -9.38 -12.17
N CYS A 5 -14.24 -9.72 -11.90
CA CYS A 5 -15.26 -8.75 -11.55
C CYS A 5 -14.78 -7.95 -10.33
N ILE A 6 -14.72 -6.64 -10.44
CA ILE A 6 -14.38 -5.71 -9.34
C ILE A 6 -15.28 -5.96 -8.11
N ARG A 7 -16.48 -6.48 -8.31
CA ARG A 7 -17.44 -6.84 -7.25
C ARG A 7 -16.90 -7.83 -6.22
N ASP A 8 -15.96 -8.70 -6.62
CA ASP A 8 -15.44 -9.76 -5.76
C ASP A 8 -14.19 -9.31 -4.99
N ARG A 9 -13.79 -8.04 -5.13
CA ARG A 9 -12.62 -7.47 -4.47
C ARG A 9 -13.06 -6.54 -3.35
N SER A 10 -12.51 -6.73 -2.18
CA SER A 10 -12.68 -5.84 -1.03
C SER A 10 -11.66 -4.69 -1.00
N TYR A 11 -10.57 -4.81 -1.73
CA TYR A 11 -9.44 -3.87 -1.73
C TYR A 11 -8.69 -3.88 -3.07
N VAL A 12 -8.21 -2.71 -3.48
CA VAL A 12 -7.35 -2.54 -4.67
C VAL A 12 -6.19 -1.60 -4.32
N ALA A 13 -5.03 -1.80 -4.92
CA ALA A 13 -3.92 -0.87 -4.81
C ALA A 13 -3.43 -0.41 -6.19
N ILE A 14 -3.10 0.88 -6.30
CA ILE A 14 -2.37 1.43 -7.44
C ILE A 14 -0.88 1.36 -7.12
N GLY A 15 -0.14 0.67 -7.99
CA GLY A 15 1.29 0.41 -7.80
C GLY A 15 2.16 1.68 -7.90
N ALA A 16 3.34 1.62 -7.31
CA ALA A 16 4.30 2.72 -7.25
C ALA A 16 4.75 3.25 -8.65
N ARG A 17 4.68 2.41 -9.69
CA ARG A 17 5.00 2.80 -11.07
C ARG A 17 3.80 3.36 -11.85
N SER A 18 2.61 3.30 -11.27
CA SER A 18 1.35 3.67 -11.93
C SER A 18 0.62 4.79 -11.19
N VAL A 19 1.09 5.22 -10.03
CA VAL A 19 0.43 6.23 -9.19
C VAL A 19 0.40 7.62 -9.84
N GLU A 20 1.32 7.89 -10.77
CA GLU A 20 1.36 9.12 -11.55
C GLU A 20 0.43 9.09 -12.78
N ASP A 21 -0.01 7.90 -13.18
CA ASP A 21 -0.82 7.71 -14.37
C ASP A 21 -2.26 8.21 -14.17
N GLN A 22 -2.70 9.09 -15.07
CA GLN A 22 -4.00 9.74 -14.99
C GLN A 22 -5.15 8.74 -15.08
N GLN A 23 -5.05 7.69 -15.92
CA GLN A 23 -6.13 6.71 -16.05
C GLN A 23 -6.31 5.89 -14.79
N HIS A 24 -5.22 5.58 -14.06
CA HIS A 24 -5.30 4.90 -12.78
C HIS A 24 -5.99 5.75 -11.71
N ARG A 25 -5.68 7.06 -11.67
CA ARG A 25 -6.34 8.02 -10.77
C ARG A 25 -7.84 8.14 -11.06
N LEU A 26 -8.20 8.28 -12.34
CA LEU A 26 -9.59 8.32 -12.78
C LEU A 26 -10.34 7.02 -12.49
N THR A 27 -9.69 5.87 -12.73
CA THR A 27 -10.27 4.56 -12.37
C THR A 27 -10.50 4.45 -10.87
N ALA A 28 -9.53 4.87 -10.05
CA ALA A 28 -9.66 4.88 -8.60
C ALA A 28 -10.82 5.75 -8.11
N SER A 29 -11.09 6.88 -8.78
CA SER A 29 -12.22 7.77 -8.45
C SER A 29 -13.59 7.16 -8.74
N GLY A 30 -13.66 6.17 -9.64
CA GLY A 30 -14.92 5.55 -10.07
C GLY A 30 -15.22 4.19 -9.42
N VAL A 31 -14.33 3.64 -8.59
CA VAL A 31 -14.59 2.36 -7.91
C VAL A 31 -15.17 2.58 -6.52
N GLY A 32 -16.12 1.73 -6.11
CA GLY A 32 -16.82 1.82 -4.82
C GLY A 32 -16.15 1.05 -3.67
N ILE A 33 -14.85 0.79 -3.75
CA ILE A 33 -14.08 0.05 -2.74
C ILE A 33 -12.84 0.83 -2.32
N PRO A 34 -12.23 0.54 -1.16
CA PRO A 34 -10.98 1.17 -0.75
C PRO A 34 -9.85 0.96 -1.78
N VAL A 35 -9.14 2.04 -2.11
CA VAL A 35 -8.01 2.03 -3.05
C VAL A 35 -6.78 2.62 -2.38
N GLY A 36 -5.75 1.79 -2.21
CA GLY A 36 -4.44 2.24 -1.73
C GLY A 36 -3.61 2.85 -2.86
N MET A 37 -3.14 4.08 -2.66
CA MET A 37 -2.20 4.76 -3.57
C MET A 37 -0.80 4.58 -3.03
N LYS A 38 0.02 3.74 -3.69
CA LYS A 38 1.43 3.55 -3.28
C LYS A 38 2.23 4.82 -3.53
N ASN A 39 3.11 5.19 -2.60
CA ASN A 39 4.10 6.21 -2.92
C ASN A 39 4.96 5.78 -4.11
N PRO A 40 5.40 6.72 -4.98
CA PRO A 40 6.28 6.42 -6.11
C PRO A 40 7.57 5.72 -5.68
N THR A 41 8.21 5.04 -6.61
CA THR A 41 9.48 4.34 -6.34
C THR A 41 10.59 5.27 -5.84
N GLY A 42 10.56 6.55 -6.24
CA GLY A 42 11.49 7.61 -5.79
C GLY A 42 11.13 8.26 -4.45
N GLY A 43 9.98 7.92 -3.85
CA GLY A 43 9.61 8.37 -2.50
C GLY A 43 8.87 9.70 -2.39
N ASP A 44 8.54 10.36 -3.49
CA ASP A 44 7.84 11.66 -3.46
C ASP A 44 6.41 11.51 -2.92
N LEU A 45 6.19 11.92 -1.68
CA LEU A 45 4.88 11.86 -1.03
C LEU A 45 3.89 12.86 -1.64
N SER A 46 4.34 13.97 -2.23
CA SER A 46 3.45 14.94 -2.87
C SER A 46 2.71 14.33 -4.06
N VAL A 47 3.38 13.49 -4.83
CA VAL A 47 2.77 12.73 -5.93
C VAL A 47 1.71 11.77 -5.43
N MET A 48 1.96 11.09 -4.31
CA MET A 48 0.98 10.19 -3.69
C MET A 48 -0.23 10.97 -3.18
N MET A 49 -0.03 12.08 -2.46
CA MET A 49 -1.11 12.93 -1.94
C MET A 49 -1.96 13.50 -3.07
N ASN A 50 -1.34 14.00 -4.15
CA ASN A 50 -2.04 14.46 -5.34
C ASN A 50 -2.86 13.32 -6.00
N SER A 51 -2.36 12.09 -5.95
CA SER A 51 -3.08 10.92 -6.49
C SER A 51 -4.31 10.58 -5.65
N ILE A 52 -4.21 10.69 -4.32
CA ILE A 52 -5.34 10.50 -3.40
C ILE A 52 -6.38 11.62 -3.64
N THR A 53 -5.94 12.88 -3.74
CA THR A 53 -6.80 14.03 -4.02
C THR A 53 -7.57 13.81 -5.32
N ALA A 54 -6.88 13.42 -6.39
CA ALA A 54 -7.51 13.12 -7.68
C ALA A 54 -8.50 11.96 -7.58
N ALA A 55 -8.16 10.88 -6.85
CA ALA A 55 -9.05 9.74 -6.68
C ALA A 55 -10.29 10.08 -5.82
N GLN A 56 -10.18 10.99 -4.86
CA GLN A 56 -11.31 11.47 -4.07
C GLN A 56 -12.19 12.49 -4.80
N GLY A 57 -11.66 13.11 -5.88
CA GLY A 57 -12.37 14.09 -6.70
C GLY A 57 -13.36 13.44 -7.68
N GLN A 58 -14.33 14.27 -8.12
CA GLN A 58 -15.24 13.91 -9.20
C GLN A 58 -14.60 14.24 -10.55
N HIS A 59 -14.80 13.38 -11.55
CA HIS A 59 -14.24 13.56 -12.88
C HIS A 59 -15.25 13.18 -13.97
N VAL A 60 -15.13 13.87 -15.11
CA VAL A 60 -15.78 13.47 -16.38
C VAL A 60 -14.66 13.13 -17.35
N PHE A 61 -14.66 11.93 -17.90
CA PHE A 61 -13.62 11.46 -18.81
C PHE A 61 -14.13 10.43 -19.81
N LEU A 62 -13.40 10.28 -20.91
CA LEU A 62 -13.72 9.26 -21.91
C LEU A 62 -13.05 7.93 -21.55
N TYR A 63 -13.85 6.87 -21.45
CA TYR A 63 -13.37 5.53 -21.25
C TYR A 63 -13.98 4.57 -22.27
N ARG A 64 -13.16 4.03 -23.17
CA ARG A 64 -13.56 3.09 -24.23
C ARG A 64 -14.73 3.61 -25.09
N GLY A 65 -14.73 4.88 -25.44
CA GLY A 65 -15.76 5.52 -26.26
C GLY A 65 -17.01 5.95 -25.49
N TRP A 66 -17.03 5.78 -24.16
CA TRP A 66 -18.09 6.26 -23.29
C TRP A 66 -17.64 7.48 -22.51
N GLU A 67 -18.47 8.48 -22.40
CA GLU A 67 -18.30 9.52 -21.40
C GLU A 67 -18.72 8.95 -20.05
N VAL A 68 -17.77 8.96 -19.10
CA VAL A 68 -17.94 8.42 -17.74
C VAL A 68 -17.85 9.57 -16.75
N GLN A 69 -18.80 9.65 -15.85
CA GLN A 69 -18.75 10.52 -14.69
C GLN A 69 -18.46 9.69 -13.46
N SER A 70 -17.32 9.95 -12.80
CA SER A 70 -17.00 9.39 -11.49
C SER A 70 -17.47 10.32 -10.38
N LEU A 71 -17.84 9.74 -9.22
CA LEU A 71 -18.33 10.50 -8.06
C LEU A 71 -17.21 10.82 -7.05
N GLY A 72 -16.01 10.35 -7.31
CA GLY A 72 -14.92 10.35 -6.36
C GLY A 72 -15.01 9.18 -5.37
N ASN A 73 -13.85 8.72 -4.92
CA ASN A 73 -13.73 7.62 -3.97
C ASN A 73 -13.21 8.12 -2.62
N PRO A 74 -14.08 8.36 -1.64
CA PRO A 74 -13.68 8.88 -0.33
C PRO A 74 -12.80 7.92 0.47
N TYR A 75 -12.64 6.66 0.01
CA TYR A 75 -11.80 5.64 0.64
C TYR A 75 -10.45 5.45 -0.07
N ALA A 76 -10.11 6.32 -1.03
CA ALA A 76 -8.75 6.37 -1.55
C ALA A 76 -7.81 6.87 -0.45
N HIS A 77 -6.70 6.14 -0.22
CA HIS A 77 -5.80 6.36 0.91
C HIS A 77 -4.35 6.06 0.57
N ALA A 78 -3.43 6.45 1.44
CA ALA A 78 -2.00 6.23 1.29
C ALA A 78 -1.61 4.76 1.49
N LEU A 79 -0.59 4.33 0.74
CA LEU A 79 0.07 3.06 0.96
C LEU A 79 1.59 3.28 0.90
N LEU A 80 2.26 3.13 2.04
CA LEU A 80 3.70 3.34 2.17
C LEU A 80 4.47 2.04 1.95
N ARG A 81 5.42 2.05 1.01
CA ARG A 81 6.22 0.89 0.62
C ARG A 81 7.74 1.09 0.73
N GLY A 82 8.19 2.21 1.32
CA GLY A 82 9.54 2.68 1.23
C GLY A 82 9.89 3.18 -0.18
N TYR A 83 11.12 3.59 -0.40
CA TYR A 83 11.58 4.14 -1.68
C TYR A 83 13.06 3.87 -1.94
N VAL A 84 13.48 4.15 -3.15
CA VAL A 84 14.88 4.08 -3.58
C VAL A 84 15.24 5.44 -4.14
N ASP A 85 16.30 6.04 -3.65
CA ASP A 85 16.75 7.35 -4.12
C ASP A 85 17.42 7.26 -5.50
N LYS A 86 17.77 8.43 -6.06
CA LYS A 86 18.47 8.55 -7.36
C LYS A 86 19.85 7.89 -7.39
N HIS A 87 20.40 7.53 -6.24
CA HIS A 87 21.70 6.85 -6.12
C HIS A 87 21.53 5.33 -5.88
N GLY A 88 20.29 4.82 -5.90
CA GLY A 88 19.99 3.41 -5.68
C GLY A 88 19.97 2.97 -4.21
N LYS A 89 20.04 3.92 -3.26
CA LYS A 89 19.95 3.61 -1.84
C LYS A 89 18.49 3.46 -1.43
N THR A 90 18.20 2.39 -0.70
CA THR A 90 16.87 2.06 -0.20
C THR A 90 16.61 2.73 1.14
N TYR A 91 15.40 3.27 1.28
CA TYR A 91 14.91 3.92 2.50
C TYR A 91 13.53 3.36 2.86
N SER A 92 13.31 3.17 4.15
CA SER A 92 11.99 2.90 4.72
C SER A 92 11.19 4.19 4.92
N ASN A 93 9.86 4.07 5.03
CA ASN A 93 8.96 5.18 5.35
C ASN A 93 7.76 4.72 6.21
N TYR A 94 8.03 3.92 7.24
CA TYR A 94 7.05 3.39 8.18
C TYR A 94 7.35 3.75 9.64
N HIS A 95 8.43 4.48 9.90
CA HIS A 95 8.82 4.86 11.26
C HIS A 95 7.85 5.90 11.83
N TYR A 96 7.93 6.11 13.13
CA TYR A 96 7.05 7.05 13.84
C TYR A 96 7.03 8.45 13.21
N GLU A 97 8.20 8.95 12.82
CA GLU A 97 8.37 10.26 12.19
C GLU A 97 7.72 10.32 10.81
N ASP A 98 7.90 9.28 9.99
CA ASP A 98 7.27 9.19 8.65
C ASP A 98 5.73 9.18 8.76
N LEU A 99 5.19 8.51 9.78
CA LEU A 99 3.74 8.44 10.00
C LEU A 99 3.17 9.77 10.50
N ASN A 100 3.92 10.51 11.32
CA ASN A 100 3.54 11.86 11.73
C ASN A 100 3.57 12.84 10.54
N GLU A 101 4.63 12.83 9.72
CA GLU A 101 4.69 13.63 8.51
C GLU A 101 3.49 13.34 7.59
N LEU A 102 3.16 12.07 7.39
CA LEU A 102 2.00 11.70 6.58
C LEU A 102 0.69 12.20 7.19
N PHE A 103 0.54 12.17 8.53
CA PHE A 103 -0.63 12.71 9.20
C PHE A 103 -0.78 14.22 8.95
N GLU A 104 0.31 14.98 9.04
CA GLU A 104 0.32 16.42 8.74
C GLU A 104 -0.07 16.69 7.28
N LEU A 105 0.48 15.94 6.33
CA LEU A 105 0.11 16.04 4.91
C LEU A 105 -1.38 15.80 4.66
N TYR A 106 -1.99 14.86 5.38
CA TYR A 106 -3.45 14.64 5.29
C TYR A 106 -4.25 15.84 5.78
N GLN A 107 -3.79 16.52 6.83
CA GLN A 107 -4.44 17.75 7.34
C GLN A 107 -4.30 18.90 6.34
N GLU A 108 -3.11 19.09 5.76
CA GLU A 108 -2.84 20.13 4.77
C GLU A 108 -3.68 19.99 3.49
N HIS A 109 -3.90 18.74 3.05
CA HIS A 109 -4.68 18.45 1.86
C HIS A 109 -6.19 18.36 2.10
N GLU A 110 -6.66 18.48 3.33
CA GLU A 110 -8.07 18.39 3.74
C GLU A 110 -8.78 17.13 3.19
N LEU A 111 -8.06 15.99 3.13
CA LEU A 111 -8.55 14.76 2.53
C LEU A 111 -9.54 14.03 3.45
N LYS A 112 -10.53 13.39 2.82
CA LYS A 112 -11.52 12.57 3.52
C LYS A 112 -10.92 11.26 4.01
N ASN A 113 -11.39 10.78 5.17
CA ASN A 113 -11.03 9.47 5.72
C ASN A 113 -9.51 9.21 5.73
N PRO A 114 -8.70 10.03 6.45
CA PRO A 114 -7.27 9.80 6.55
C PRO A 114 -6.95 8.36 6.89
N GLY A 115 -6.07 7.73 6.11
CA GLY A 115 -5.72 6.34 6.31
C GLY A 115 -4.44 5.95 5.59
N VAL A 116 -3.70 5.02 6.17
CA VAL A 116 -2.50 4.45 5.57
C VAL A 116 -2.47 2.94 5.78
N ILE A 117 -2.08 2.24 4.74
CA ILE A 117 -1.64 0.84 4.80
C ILE A 117 -0.12 0.83 4.70
N ILE A 118 0.55 0.09 5.56
CA ILE A 118 2.01 -0.08 5.52
C ILE A 118 2.34 -1.38 4.82
N ASP A 119 3.01 -1.27 3.67
CA ASP A 119 3.61 -2.40 2.97
C ASP A 119 4.90 -2.78 3.70
N THR A 120 4.90 -3.92 4.35
CA THR A 120 5.99 -4.38 5.20
C THR A 120 7.17 -4.96 4.42
N ASN A 121 7.02 -5.17 3.12
CA ASN A 121 8.07 -5.66 2.22
C ASN A 121 8.65 -4.54 1.34
N HIS A 122 8.99 -4.80 0.10
CA HIS A 122 9.58 -3.88 -0.87
C HIS A 122 10.78 -3.11 -0.31
N ALA A 123 10.78 -1.78 -0.44
CA ALA A 123 11.86 -0.95 0.07
C ALA A 123 11.82 -0.79 1.59
N ASN A 124 10.68 -0.95 2.24
CA ASN A 124 10.57 -0.92 3.70
C ASN A 124 11.39 -2.03 4.38
N SER A 125 11.46 -3.21 3.77
CA SER A 125 12.28 -4.33 4.25
C SER A 125 13.64 -4.44 3.52
N GLY A 126 13.90 -3.60 2.52
CA GLY A 126 15.01 -3.82 1.58
C GLY A 126 14.92 -5.17 0.86
N LYS A 127 13.71 -5.70 0.69
CA LYS A 127 13.40 -7.04 0.14
C LYS A 127 13.89 -8.22 0.99
N HIS A 128 14.20 -7.98 2.26
CA HIS A 128 14.48 -9.02 3.24
C HIS A 128 13.14 -9.47 3.86
N TYR A 129 12.52 -10.50 3.30
CA TYR A 129 11.15 -10.90 3.64
C TYR A 129 10.92 -11.21 5.13
N LEU A 130 11.93 -11.65 5.86
CA LEU A 130 11.85 -11.90 7.30
C LEU A 130 11.68 -10.62 8.12
N GLU A 131 12.16 -9.46 7.61
CA GLU A 131 11.98 -8.17 8.26
C GLU A 131 10.52 -7.72 8.36
N GLN A 132 9.64 -8.27 7.52
CA GLN A 132 8.22 -7.97 7.57
C GLN A 132 7.63 -8.18 8.98
N ILE A 133 8.11 -9.19 9.71
CA ILE A 133 7.66 -9.49 11.07
C ILE A 133 8.03 -8.37 12.04
N ARG A 134 9.28 -7.90 11.96
CA ARG A 134 9.78 -6.80 12.80
C ARG A 134 9.06 -5.49 12.47
N ILE A 135 8.93 -5.18 11.17
CA ILE A 135 8.27 -3.96 10.69
C ILE A 135 6.82 -3.89 11.16
N ALA A 136 6.07 -4.99 11.05
CA ALA A 136 4.71 -5.07 11.54
C ALA A 136 4.61 -4.71 13.03
N LYS A 137 5.49 -5.26 13.85
CA LYS A 137 5.53 -4.98 15.31
C LYS A 137 5.92 -3.53 15.61
N GLU A 138 6.85 -2.96 14.87
CA GLU A 138 7.28 -1.55 15.03
C GLU A 138 6.16 -0.58 14.68
N VAL A 139 5.42 -0.81 13.60
CA VAL A 139 4.25 -0.01 13.25
C VAL A 139 3.18 -0.08 14.35
N LEU A 140 2.88 -1.27 14.86
CA LEU A 140 1.91 -1.42 15.96
C LEU A 140 2.40 -0.75 17.25
N HIS A 141 3.70 -0.77 17.52
CA HIS A 141 4.29 -0.03 18.63
C HIS A 141 4.06 1.49 18.47
N SER A 142 4.31 2.05 17.29
CA SER A 142 4.05 3.46 16.98
C SER A 142 2.57 3.83 17.18
N CYS A 143 1.65 2.94 16.81
CA CYS A 143 0.22 3.12 17.06
C CYS A 143 -0.14 3.19 18.56
N ARG A 144 0.65 2.56 19.44
CA ARG A 144 0.44 2.63 20.89
C ARG A 144 0.95 3.95 21.50
N LEU A 145 1.94 4.55 20.86
CA LEU A 145 2.56 5.81 21.34
C LEU A 145 1.75 7.05 20.96
N SER A 146 1.02 7.02 19.84
CA SER A 146 0.26 8.16 19.32
C SER A 146 -1.15 7.78 18.93
N LYS A 147 -2.14 8.56 19.43
CA LYS A 147 -3.55 8.41 19.03
C LYS A 147 -3.77 8.79 17.58
N ASP A 148 -3.04 9.76 17.07
CA ASP A 148 -3.14 10.24 15.69
C ASP A 148 -2.62 9.16 14.73
N ILE A 149 -1.45 8.56 15.01
CA ILE A 149 -0.91 7.44 14.26
C ILE A 149 -1.87 6.23 14.34
N LYS A 150 -2.40 5.92 15.52
CA LYS A 150 -3.40 4.85 15.68
C LYS A 150 -4.66 5.10 14.85
N GLY A 151 -5.09 6.34 14.76
CA GLY A 151 -6.21 6.75 13.92
C GLY A 151 -5.91 6.68 12.43
N LEU A 152 -4.66 6.96 12.04
CA LEU A 152 -4.20 6.99 10.65
C LEU A 152 -3.93 5.59 10.09
N VAL A 153 -3.21 4.73 10.82
CA VAL A 153 -2.85 3.38 10.36
C VAL A 153 -4.08 2.48 10.37
N LYS A 154 -4.48 2.01 9.18
CA LYS A 154 -5.65 1.14 8.99
C LYS A 154 -5.29 -0.32 8.79
N GLY A 155 -4.03 -0.63 8.53
CA GLY A 155 -3.59 -2.01 8.37
C GLY A 155 -2.18 -2.15 7.82
N LEU A 156 -1.81 -3.41 7.60
CA LEU A 156 -0.53 -3.82 7.06
C LEU A 156 -0.76 -4.57 5.75
N MET A 157 0.19 -4.46 4.82
CA MET A 157 0.26 -5.27 3.62
C MET A 157 1.49 -6.17 3.73
N ILE A 158 1.26 -7.47 3.84
CA ILE A 158 2.28 -8.49 4.05
C ILE A 158 2.40 -9.34 2.79
N GLU A 159 3.59 -9.47 2.24
CA GLU A 159 3.85 -10.39 1.13
C GLU A 159 4.09 -11.79 1.67
N SER A 160 3.11 -12.66 1.43
CA SER A 160 3.07 -14.03 1.93
C SER A 160 2.77 -15.01 0.81
N TYR A 161 3.34 -16.21 0.91
CA TYR A 161 3.02 -17.34 0.02
C TYR A 161 3.05 -18.66 0.82
N ILE A 162 3.07 -19.83 0.15
CA ILE A 162 3.10 -21.10 0.87
C ILE A 162 4.48 -21.34 1.46
N GLU A 163 5.55 -21.18 0.63
CA GLU A 163 6.93 -21.40 1.01
C GLU A 163 7.71 -20.09 1.17
N ASP A 164 8.69 -20.09 2.05
CA ASP A 164 9.56 -18.94 2.30
C ASP A 164 10.43 -18.55 1.11
N GLY A 165 10.62 -17.24 0.96
CA GLY A 165 11.56 -16.66 -0.01
C GLY A 165 11.05 -16.65 -1.43
N ASN A 166 11.95 -16.79 -2.38
CA ASN A 166 11.63 -16.83 -3.81
C ASN A 166 12.51 -17.82 -4.57
N GLN A 167 12.18 -18.06 -5.82
CA GLN A 167 12.91 -18.92 -6.74
C GLN A 167 12.87 -18.32 -8.16
N PRO A 168 13.80 -18.69 -9.05
CA PRO A 168 13.69 -18.32 -10.45
C PRO A 168 12.50 -19.03 -11.13
N ILE A 169 12.04 -18.49 -12.26
CA ILE A 169 11.04 -19.16 -13.11
C ILE A 169 11.56 -20.56 -13.49
N GLY A 170 10.75 -21.58 -13.23
CA GLY A 170 11.15 -22.97 -13.46
C GLY A 170 11.90 -23.62 -12.29
N GLY A 171 12.02 -22.98 -11.13
CA GLY A 171 12.72 -23.50 -9.94
C GLY A 171 12.12 -24.75 -9.31
N GLY A 172 10.91 -25.17 -9.71
CA GLY A 172 10.31 -26.46 -9.37
C GLY A 172 9.72 -26.59 -7.98
N CYS A 173 9.88 -25.62 -7.10
CA CYS A 173 9.27 -25.65 -5.77
C CYS A 173 7.83 -25.12 -5.83
N TYR A 174 6.86 -25.99 -5.60
CA TYR A 174 5.46 -25.58 -5.55
C TYR A 174 5.23 -24.64 -4.36
N GLY A 175 4.46 -23.57 -4.58
CA GLY A 175 4.12 -22.62 -3.54
C GLY A 175 5.22 -21.62 -3.15
N LYS A 176 6.31 -21.55 -3.91
CA LYS A 176 7.38 -20.56 -3.73
C LYS A 176 7.27 -19.44 -4.74
N SER A 177 7.40 -18.19 -4.28
CA SER A 177 7.30 -17.00 -5.15
C SER A 177 8.33 -17.03 -6.28
N ILE A 178 7.94 -16.57 -7.48
CA ILE A 178 8.84 -16.38 -8.63
C ILE A 178 9.16 -14.89 -8.86
N THR A 179 8.76 -14.02 -7.95
CA THR A 179 9.00 -12.57 -7.95
C THR A 179 9.71 -12.16 -6.67
N ASP A 180 9.14 -11.25 -5.90
CA ASP A 180 9.74 -10.81 -4.64
C ASP A 180 9.67 -11.93 -3.57
N PRO A 181 10.65 -12.02 -2.67
CA PRO A 181 10.66 -13.04 -1.63
C PRO A 181 9.54 -12.80 -0.61
N CYS A 182 8.82 -13.85 -0.25
CA CYS A 182 7.64 -13.81 0.62
C CYS A 182 7.88 -14.54 1.94
N LEU A 183 7.09 -14.19 2.96
CA LEU A 183 6.93 -15.04 4.14
C LEU A 183 6.19 -16.32 3.77
N GLY A 184 6.65 -17.47 4.24
CA GLY A 184 5.93 -18.73 4.16
C GLY A 184 4.69 -18.72 5.04
N TRP A 185 3.80 -19.69 4.79
CA TRP A 185 2.50 -19.79 5.47
C TRP A 185 2.62 -19.82 7.01
N GLU A 186 3.47 -20.68 7.55
CA GLU A 186 3.64 -20.84 9.01
C GLU A 186 4.05 -19.54 9.71
N LYS A 187 4.98 -18.79 9.08
CA LYS A 187 5.41 -17.49 9.62
C LYS A 187 4.34 -16.42 9.50
N SER A 188 3.58 -16.45 8.42
CA SER A 188 2.48 -15.51 8.18
C SER A 188 1.34 -15.75 9.17
N GLU A 189 0.96 -17.02 9.39
CA GLU A 189 -0.06 -17.38 10.35
C GLU A 189 0.36 -16.96 11.78
N ARG A 190 1.58 -17.29 12.18
CA ARG A 190 2.11 -16.86 13.48
C ARG A 190 2.11 -15.35 13.64
N LEU A 191 2.53 -14.60 12.57
CA LEU A 191 2.51 -13.15 12.60
C LEU A 191 1.11 -12.59 12.79
N ILE A 192 0.07 -13.20 12.18
CA ILE A 192 -1.32 -12.78 12.36
C ILE A 192 -1.75 -12.91 13.82
N TYR A 193 -1.43 -14.02 14.49
CA TYR A 193 -1.71 -14.18 15.93
C TYR A 193 -0.95 -13.16 16.77
N GLU A 194 0.35 -12.95 16.48
CA GLU A 194 1.15 -11.96 17.19
C GLU A 194 0.60 -10.53 17.02
N ILE A 195 0.07 -10.18 15.83
CA ILE A 195 -0.60 -8.90 15.58
C ILE A 195 -1.88 -8.81 16.43
N ALA A 196 -2.69 -9.87 16.47
CA ALA A 196 -3.92 -9.89 17.25
C ALA A 196 -3.66 -9.68 18.75
N ASP A 197 -2.59 -10.26 19.29
CA ASP A 197 -2.18 -10.07 20.67
C ASP A 197 -1.65 -8.65 20.97
N LEU A 198 -1.23 -7.94 19.93
CA LEU A 198 -0.68 -6.59 20.04
C LEU A 198 -1.72 -5.46 19.85
N LEU A 199 -2.91 -5.73 19.36
CA LEU A 199 -4.00 -4.77 19.15
C LEU A 199 -4.79 -4.49 20.42
#